data_d0734e50e4adca8966570f8ad4108ddf
#
_entry.id   d0734e50e4adca8966570f8ad4108ddf
#
_cell.length_a   1.000
_cell.length_b   1.000
_cell.length_c   1.000
_cell.angle_alpha   90.00
_cell.angle_beta   90.00
_cell.angle_gamma   90.00
#
_symmetry.space_group_name_H-M   'P 1'
#
loop_
_entity.id
_entity.type
_entity.pdbx_description
1 polymer ?
#
loop_
_entity_poly.entity_id
_entity_poly.type
_entity_poly.pdbx_seq_one_letter_code
_entity_poly.pdbx_strand_id
1 'polypeptide(L)'
;VKEKAQQAGAFVMRHKKGFLIAGVLFLIACMLMNTMFSCSMMAQSIGSVISGTTYPSDDPEMLAVEADYADREARLQEKIDNIESSHPGYDEYRYNLDMIGHDPHELAAVLSAVLQGYTRHSAQAELERVFDAQYQLTLREEIQIRTYTDEDGDEHEYEYRILHVTLTSRSIASLAPELLTPEQMEMYQVYRQTMGNKPLLFGGGSPDTGVSEDLTGVEFINGSRPGNPQLVELAKSQVGLSLIHI
;
A
#
# COMPACT_ATOMS: atom_id res chain seq x y z
N VAL A 1 -15.41 -60.45 -35.52
CA VAL A 1 -15.76 -59.20 -34.83
C VAL A 1 -17.30 -59.10 -34.62
N LYS A 2 -18.15 -59.45 -35.59
CA LYS A 2 -19.60 -59.30 -35.46
C LYS A 2 -20.22 -60.27 -34.39
N GLU A 3 -19.70 -61.47 -34.21
CA GLU A 3 -20.21 -62.41 -33.20
C GLU A 3 -19.98 -61.97 -31.77
N LYS A 4 -18.78 -61.38 -31.47
CA LYS A 4 -18.49 -60.87 -30.13
C LYS A 4 -19.35 -59.64 -29.76
N ALA A 5 -19.69 -58.82 -30.76
CA ALA A 5 -20.57 -57.67 -30.55
C ALA A 5 -22.05 -58.11 -30.27
N GLN A 6 -22.53 -59.20 -30.95
CA GLN A 6 -23.84 -59.75 -30.66
C GLN A 6 -23.96 -60.45 -29.30
N GLN A 7 -22.91 -61.16 -28.87
CA GLN A 7 -22.84 -61.74 -27.51
C GLN A 7 -22.82 -60.65 -26.40
N ALA A 8 -22.08 -59.59 -26.60
CA ALA A 8 -22.05 -58.45 -25.67
C ALA A 8 -23.40 -57.73 -25.56
N GLY A 9 -24.10 -57.56 -26.72
CA GLY A 9 -25.43 -56.97 -26.73
C GLY A 9 -26.48 -57.85 -26.02
N ALA A 10 -26.43 -59.21 -26.24
CA ALA A 10 -27.32 -60.17 -25.56
C ALA A 10 -27.05 -60.18 -24.03
N PHE A 11 -25.80 -60.08 -23.58
CA PHE A 11 -25.46 -60.02 -22.17
C PHE A 11 -25.98 -58.72 -21.50
N VAL A 12 -25.83 -57.57 -22.16
CA VAL A 12 -26.38 -56.29 -21.66
C VAL A 12 -27.89 -56.32 -21.57
N MET A 13 -28.59 -56.90 -22.58
CA MET A 13 -30.05 -57.03 -22.55
C MET A 13 -30.53 -57.95 -21.44
N ARG A 14 -29.82 -59.07 -21.16
CA ARG A 14 -30.14 -60.01 -20.10
C ARG A 14 -29.99 -59.41 -18.70
N HIS A 15 -29.07 -58.45 -18.54
CA HIS A 15 -28.76 -57.76 -17.25
C HIS A 15 -29.10 -56.27 -17.27
N LYS A 16 -30.09 -55.88 -18.07
CA LYS A 16 -30.45 -54.46 -18.30
C LYS A 16 -30.67 -53.65 -17.01
N LYS A 17 -31.26 -54.24 -15.97
CA LYS A 17 -31.49 -53.60 -14.67
C LYS A 17 -30.15 -53.31 -13.95
N GLY A 18 -29.22 -54.28 -13.98
CA GLY A 18 -27.86 -54.06 -13.37
C GLY A 18 -27.03 -53.01 -14.09
N PHE A 19 -27.07 -52.99 -15.44
CA PHE A 19 -26.41 -51.98 -16.24
C PHE A 19 -27.01 -50.58 -16.04
N LEU A 20 -28.34 -50.49 -15.87
CA LEU A 20 -29.01 -49.23 -15.59
C LEU A 20 -28.62 -48.68 -14.20
N ILE A 21 -28.57 -49.53 -13.18
CA ILE A 21 -28.15 -49.19 -11.84
C ILE A 21 -26.66 -48.74 -11.85
N ALA A 22 -25.78 -49.49 -12.51
CA ALA A 22 -24.38 -49.14 -12.64
C ALA A 22 -24.17 -47.82 -13.37
N GLY A 23 -24.95 -47.55 -14.43
CA GLY A 23 -24.91 -46.26 -15.15
C GLY A 23 -25.36 -45.09 -14.29
N VAL A 24 -26.43 -45.27 -13.50
CA VAL A 24 -26.89 -44.22 -12.56
C VAL A 24 -25.86 -43.96 -11.48
N LEU A 25 -25.26 -44.99 -10.88
CA LEU A 25 -24.20 -44.84 -9.89
C LEU A 25 -22.95 -44.15 -10.46
N PHE A 26 -22.60 -44.47 -11.70
CA PHE A 26 -21.50 -43.83 -12.41
C PHE A 26 -21.78 -42.34 -12.65
N LEU A 27 -22.98 -41.97 -13.07
CA LEU A 27 -23.39 -40.58 -13.23
C LEU A 27 -23.39 -39.83 -11.91
N ILE A 28 -23.86 -40.44 -10.82
CA ILE A 28 -23.79 -39.85 -9.47
C ILE A 28 -22.34 -39.64 -9.05
N ALA A 29 -21.44 -40.60 -9.26
CA ALA A 29 -20.03 -40.49 -8.97
C ALA A 29 -19.36 -39.35 -9.78
N CYS A 30 -19.69 -39.23 -11.07
CA CYS A 30 -19.24 -38.16 -11.92
C CYS A 30 -19.74 -36.77 -11.43
N MET A 31 -21.01 -36.68 -11.02
CA MET A 31 -21.53 -35.43 -10.43
C MET A 31 -20.83 -35.06 -9.12
N LEU A 32 -20.59 -36.01 -8.23
CA LEU A 32 -19.87 -35.79 -6.99
C LEU A 32 -18.41 -35.36 -7.22
N MET A 33 -17.74 -35.97 -8.21
CA MET A 33 -16.39 -35.54 -8.59
C MET A 33 -16.36 -34.12 -9.14
N ASN A 34 -17.32 -33.72 -9.99
CA ASN A 34 -17.40 -32.35 -10.52
C ASN A 34 -17.67 -31.33 -9.43
N THR A 35 -18.49 -31.63 -8.42
CA THR A 35 -18.72 -30.70 -7.28
C THR A 35 -17.48 -30.54 -6.41
N MET A 36 -16.72 -31.60 -6.16
CA MET A 36 -15.46 -31.50 -5.42
C MET A 36 -14.38 -30.71 -6.17
N PHE A 37 -14.30 -30.85 -7.50
CA PHE A 37 -13.37 -30.09 -8.34
C PHE A 37 -13.72 -28.60 -8.35
N SER A 38 -15.00 -28.23 -8.38
CA SER A 38 -15.45 -26.84 -8.36
C SER A 38 -15.11 -26.11 -7.05
N CYS A 39 -15.29 -26.78 -5.90
CA CYS A 39 -14.89 -26.21 -4.59
C CYS A 39 -13.38 -26.02 -4.46
N SER A 40 -12.57 -26.92 -5.01
CA SER A 40 -11.11 -26.84 -4.99
C SER A 40 -10.60 -25.67 -5.84
N MET A 41 -11.19 -25.42 -7.01
CA MET A 41 -10.83 -24.27 -7.85
C MET A 41 -11.22 -22.92 -7.23
N MET A 42 -12.38 -22.83 -6.56
CA MET A 42 -12.78 -21.61 -5.85
C MET A 42 -11.83 -21.30 -4.69
N ALA A 43 -11.43 -22.29 -3.90
CA ALA A 43 -10.50 -22.08 -2.80
C ALA A 43 -9.10 -21.64 -3.29
N GLN A 44 -8.63 -22.18 -4.43
CA GLN A 44 -7.37 -21.75 -5.04
C GLN A 44 -7.46 -20.35 -5.65
N SER A 45 -8.57 -19.97 -6.26
CA SER A 45 -8.75 -18.63 -6.82
C SER A 45 -8.86 -17.55 -5.73
N ILE A 46 -9.54 -17.82 -4.63
CA ILE A 46 -9.60 -16.88 -3.48
C ILE A 46 -8.22 -16.73 -2.84
N GLY A 47 -7.49 -17.82 -2.64
CA GLY A 47 -6.11 -17.77 -2.12
C GLY A 47 -5.15 -17.00 -3.01
N SER A 48 -5.27 -17.13 -4.33
CA SER A 48 -4.43 -16.39 -5.28
C SER A 48 -4.79 -14.91 -5.34
N VAL A 49 -6.07 -14.54 -5.21
CA VAL A 49 -6.50 -13.13 -5.14
C VAL A 49 -5.97 -12.47 -3.87
N ILE A 50 -6.13 -13.09 -2.70
CA ILE A 50 -5.62 -12.56 -1.44
C ILE A 50 -4.09 -12.43 -1.49
N SER A 51 -3.38 -13.43 -2.01
CA SER A 51 -1.93 -13.37 -2.18
C SER A 51 -1.49 -12.25 -3.12
N GLY A 52 -2.24 -12.01 -4.21
CA GLY A 52 -1.93 -10.95 -5.16
C GLY A 52 -2.26 -9.54 -4.66
N THR A 53 -3.08 -9.40 -3.61
CA THR A 53 -3.47 -8.11 -3.03
C THR A 53 -2.75 -7.76 -1.73
N THR A 54 -1.95 -8.70 -1.19
CA THR A 54 -1.18 -8.51 0.05
C THR A 54 0.24 -8.05 -0.28
N TYR A 55 0.77 -7.10 0.51
CA TYR A 55 2.17 -6.72 0.37
C TYR A 55 3.06 -7.96 0.51
N PRO A 56 3.96 -8.18 -0.46
CA PRO A 56 4.75 -9.42 -0.52
C PRO A 56 5.96 -9.43 0.42
N SER A 57 6.33 -8.28 0.99
CA SER A 57 7.45 -8.16 1.92
C SER A 57 7.06 -8.48 3.36
N ASP A 58 8.03 -8.92 4.15
CA ASP A 58 7.87 -9.18 5.58
C ASP A 58 7.65 -7.88 6.37
N ASP A 59 6.78 -7.89 7.37
CA ASP A 59 6.43 -6.71 8.18
C ASP A 59 7.64 -6.00 8.79
N PRO A 60 8.63 -6.70 9.40
CA PRO A 60 9.81 -6.04 9.94
C PRO A 60 10.65 -5.30 8.88
N GLU A 61 10.74 -5.84 7.66
CA GLU A 61 11.45 -5.20 6.55
C GLU A 61 10.71 -3.95 6.07
N MET A 62 9.39 -4.02 5.96
CA MET A 62 8.55 -2.89 5.58
C MET A 62 8.62 -1.75 6.60
N LEU A 63 8.54 -2.07 7.89
CA LEU A 63 8.68 -1.08 8.97
C LEU A 63 10.08 -0.47 9.02
N ALA A 64 11.13 -1.25 8.73
CA ALA A 64 12.49 -0.73 8.67
C ALA A 64 12.70 0.20 7.48
N VAL A 65 12.09 -0.09 6.33
CA VAL A 65 12.11 0.75 5.13
C VAL A 65 11.37 2.06 5.37
N GLU A 66 10.21 2.00 6.01
CA GLU A 66 9.44 3.17 6.43
C GLU A 66 10.25 4.08 7.37
N ALA A 67 10.90 3.50 8.38
CA ALA A 67 11.76 4.23 9.29
C ALA A 67 12.94 4.91 8.55
N ASP A 68 13.54 4.26 7.55
CA ASP A 68 14.60 4.85 6.72
C ASP A 68 14.10 6.04 5.90
N TYR A 69 12.84 5.99 5.44
CA TYR A 69 12.25 7.10 4.71
C TYR A 69 11.96 8.28 5.63
N ALA A 70 11.35 8.05 6.78
CA ALA A 70 11.12 9.07 7.81
C ALA A 70 12.44 9.72 8.29
N ASP A 71 13.52 8.92 8.41
CA ASP A 71 14.85 9.43 8.72
C ASP A 71 15.41 10.38 7.63
N ARG A 72 15.11 10.12 6.35
CA ARG A 72 15.49 11.01 5.24
C ARG A 72 14.72 12.33 5.32
N GLU A 73 13.43 12.29 5.64
CA GLU A 73 12.59 13.46 5.86
C GLU A 73 13.09 14.30 7.04
N ALA A 74 13.42 13.66 8.15
CA ALA A 74 14.01 14.33 9.32
C ALA A 74 15.32 15.03 8.98
N ARG A 75 16.21 14.39 8.19
CA ARG A 75 17.47 15.01 7.72
C ARG A 75 17.23 16.15 6.75
N LEU A 76 16.21 16.08 5.91
CA LEU A 76 15.83 17.20 5.04
C LEU A 76 15.36 18.40 5.87
N GLN A 77 14.53 18.16 6.90
CA GLN A 77 14.11 19.19 7.84
C GLN A 77 15.31 19.81 8.56
N GLU A 78 16.20 19.00 9.12
CA GLU A 78 17.43 19.45 9.78
C GLU A 78 18.31 20.30 8.84
N LYS A 79 18.42 19.90 7.57
CA LYS A 79 19.14 20.67 6.56
C LYS A 79 18.52 22.06 6.35
N ILE A 80 17.19 22.15 6.31
CA ILE A 80 16.47 23.41 6.15
C ILE A 80 16.66 24.29 7.39
N ASP A 81 16.54 23.72 8.58
CA ASP A 81 16.70 24.45 9.86
C ASP A 81 18.11 25.02 10.03
N ASN A 82 19.11 24.38 9.43
CA ASN A 82 20.51 24.77 9.49
C ASN A 82 20.97 25.65 8.30
N ILE A 83 20.09 26.12 7.43
CA ILE A 83 20.46 26.87 6.22
C ILE A 83 21.19 28.18 6.58
N GLU A 84 20.71 28.95 7.54
CA GLU A 84 21.33 30.20 7.93
C GLU A 84 22.75 30.00 8.45
N SER A 85 22.99 28.92 9.20
CA SER A 85 24.32 28.59 9.73
C SER A 85 25.27 28.04 8.67
N SER A 86 24.73 27.28 7.71
CA SER A 86 25.50 26.63 6.62
C SER A 86 25.76 27.57 5.43
N HIS A 87 24.95 28.60 5.27
CA HIS A 87 25.05 29.61 4.20
C HIS A 87 25.06 31.04 4.82
N PRO A 88 26.08 31.42 5.59
CA PRO A 88 26.13 32.73 6.24
C PRO A 88 26.42 33.82 5.22
N GLY A 89 26.14 35.07 5.58
CA GLY A 89 26.51 36.26 4.81
C GLY A 89 25.41 36.77 3.89
N TYR A 90 24.16 36.39 4.14
CA TYR A 90 23.00 37.02 3.57
C TYR A 90 22.36 37.97 4.58
N ASP A 91 21.80 39.06 4.08
CA ASP A 91 21.12 40.06 4.91
C ASP A 91 19.69 39.62 5.24
N GLU A 92 19.12 38.77 4.39
CA GLU A 92 17.76 38.26 4.54
C GLU A 92 17.64 36.83 4.01
N TYR A 93 16.88 35.97 4.73
CA TYR A 93 16.52 34.63 4.31
C TYR A 93 15.00 34.55 4.09
N ARG A 94 14.58 34.15 2.90
CA ARG A 94 13.17 34.02 2.52
C ARG A 94 12.81 32.57 2.30
N TYR A 95 11.96 32.04 3.16
CA TYR A 95 11.51 30.65 3.11
C TYR A 95 10.16 30.53 2.42
N ASN A 96 10.05 29.60 1.48
CA ASN A 96 8.82 29.12 0.85
C ASN A 96 8.86 27.58 0.88
N LEU A 97 8.26 26.99 1.90
CA LEU A 97 8.43 25.57 2.23
C LEU A 97 7.08 24.86 2.19
N ASP A 98 7.00 23.84 1.34
CA ASP A 98 5.93 22.86 1.41
C ASP A 98 6.14 21.93 2.62
N MET A 99 5.09 21.23 3.04
CA MET A 99 5.15 20.27 4.15
C MET A 99 6.02 19.06 3.79
N ILE A 100 6.83 18.63 4.76
CA ILE A 100 7.57 17.37 4.71
C ILE A 100 6.69 16.30 5.37
N GLY A 101 6.46 15.21 4.67
CA GLY A 101 5.67 14.07 5.14
C GLY A 101 5.13 13.25 3.98
N HIS A 102 4.83 11.99 4.25
CA HIS A 102 4.29 11.07 3.27
C HIS A 102 3.26 10.13 3.89
N ASP A 103 2.54 9.39 3.05
CA ASP A 103 1.68 8.28 3.46
C ASP A 103 2.48 6.97 3.38
N PRO A 104 2.68 6.24 4.51
CA PRO A 104 3.41 4.99 4.53
C PRO A 104 2.82 3.90 3.63
N HIS A 105 1.49 3.87 3.49
CA HIS A 105 0.83 2.92 2.60
C HIS A 105 1.04 3.24 1.12
N GLU A 106 1.12 4.52 0.76
CA GLU A 106 1.47 4.96 -0.59
C GLU A 106 2.91 4.56 -0.94
N LEU A 107 3.86 4.78 -0.02
CA LEU A 107 5.25 4.36 -0.17
C LEU A 107 5.35 2.84 -0.33
N ALA A 108 4.73 2.08 0.58
CA ALA A 108 4.73 0.62 0.53
C ALA A 108 4.08 0.08 -0.75
N ALA A 109 3.03 0.73 -1.25
CA ALA A 109 2.37 0.34 -2.50
C ALA A 109 3.28 0.54 -3.72
N VAL A 110 4.00 1.67 -3.80
CA VAL A 110 4.98 1.93 -4.88
C VAL A 110 6.11 0.91 -4.82
N LEU A 111 6.74 0.72 -3.65
CA LEU A 111 7.85 -0.22 -3.48
C LEU A 111 7.44 -1.66 -3.82
N SER A 112 6.24 -2.09 -3.37
CA SER A 112 5.72 -3.42 -3.68
C SER A 112 5.42 -3.59 -5.17
N ALA A 113 4.95 -2.55 -5.85
CA ALA A 113 4.69 -2.59 -7.29
C ALA A 113 5.98 -2.69 -8.12
N VAL A 114 7.06 -2.04 -7.67
CA VAL A 114 8.36 -2.02 -8.38
C VAL A 114 9.21 -3.25 -8.07
N LEU A 115 9.38 -3.54 -6.78
CA LEU A 115 10.36 -4.52 -6.29
C LEU A 115 9.73 -5.88 -5.99
N GLN A 116 8.39 -5.95 -5.93
CA GLN A 116 7.65 -7.09 -5.40
C GLN A 116 8.05 -7.34 -3.93
N GLY A 117 8.61 -8.50 -3.58
CA GLY A 117 9.18 -8.72 -2.24
C GLY A 117 10.53 -8.01 -2.10
N TYR A 118 10.67 -7.16 -1.08
CA TYR A 118 11.89 -6.40 -0.81
C TYR A 118 12.34 -6.54 0.65
N THR A 119 13.62 -6.31 0.86
CA THR A 119 14.26 -6.14 2.17
C THR A 119 14.67 -4.66 2.33
N ARG A 120 14.99 -4.27 3.57
CA ARG A 120 15.55 -2.94 3.86
C ARG A 120 16.74 -2.61 2.95
N HIS A 121 17.61 -3.59 2.70
CA HIS A 121 18.80 -3.38 1.86
C HIS A 121 18.43 -3.20 0.38
N SER A 122 17.57 -4.05 -0.16
CA SER A 122 17.21 -4.00 -1.59
C SER A 122 16.33 -2.80 -1.96
N ALA A 123 15.63 -2.20 -0.99
CA ALA A 123 14.76 -1.05 -1.22
C ALA A 123 15.51 0.29 -1.30
N GLN A 124 16.77 0.38 -0.86
CA GLN A 124 17.46 1.67 -0.69
C GLN A 124 17.53 2.53 -1.95
N ALA A 125 17.83 1.93 -3.09
CA ALA A 125 17.91 2.67 -4.36
C ALA A 125 16.55 3.22 -4.79
N GLU A 126 15.49 2.46 -4.56
CA GLU A 126 14.13 2.88 -4.89
C GLU A 126 13.62 3.93 -3.89
N LEU A 127 13.95 3.82 -2.60
CA LEU A 127 13.69 4.85 -1.60
C LEU A 127 14.30 6.20 -2.01
N GLU A 128 15.57 6.19 -2.45
CA GLU A 128 16.25 7.39 -2.91
C GLU A 128 15.55 7.99 -4.13
N ARG A 129 15.20 7.16 -5.12
CA ARG A 129 14.48 7.58 -6.32
C ARG A 129 13.13 8.23 -6.00
N VAL A 130 12.35 7.64 -5.10
CA VAL A 130 11.05 8.19 -4.68
C VAL A 130 11.25 9.48 -3.91
N PHE A 131 12.23 9.54 -3.00
CA PHE A 131 12.53 10.70 -2.19
C PHE A 131 12.95 11.91 -3.02
N ASP A 132 13.86 11.70 -3.99
CA ASP A 132 14.33 12.76 -4.89
C ASP A 132 13.23 13.27 -5.84
N ALA A 133 12.28 12.40 -6.20
CA ALA A 133 11.11 12.80 -6.96
C ALA A 133 10.08 13.57 -6.10
N GLN A 134 9.97 13.22 -4.81
CA GLN A 134 9.01 13.84 -3.90
C GLN A 134 9.46 15.22 -3.43
N TYR A 135 10.74 15.39 -3.10
CA TYR A 135 11.26 16.61 -2.47
C TYR A 135 12.31 17.30 -3.33
N GLN A 136 12.12 18.59 -3.56
CA GLN A 136 13.08 19.41 -4.26
C GLN A 136 13.40 20.66 -3.45
N LEU A 137 14.57 20.69 -2.80
CA LEU A 137 15.08 21.87 -2.09
C LEU A 137 15.93 22.72 -3.04
N THR A 138 15.55 23.97 -3.23
CA THR A 138 16.25 24.93 -4.10
C THR A 138 16.67 26.14 -3.31
N LEU A 139 17.93 26.54 -3.48
CA LEU A 139 18.49 27.76 -2.92
C LEU A 139 18.80 28.73 -4.07
N ARG A 140 18.29 29.95 -4.00
CA ARG A 140 18.50 30.99 -5.01
C ARG A 140 18.92 32.28 -4.36
N GLU A 141 20.09 32.81 -4.76
CA GLU A 141 20.56 34.11 -4.34
C GLU A 141 19.87 35.22 -5.18
N GLU A 142 19.53 36.31 -4.52
CA GLU A 142 19.08 37.57 -5.11
C GLU A 142 19.92 38.71 -4.49
N ILE A 143 20.48 39.57 -5.34
CA ILE A 143 21.24 40.75 -4.91
C ILE A 143 20.44 41.98 -5.33
N GLN A 144 20.14 42.83 -4.36
CA GLN A 144 19.49 44.13 -4.56
C GLN A 144 20.50 45.25 -4.23
N ILE A 145 20.66 46.20 -5.14
CA ILE A 145 21.40 47.43 -4.81
C ILE A 145 20.43 48.33 -4.04
N ARG A 146 20.81 48.71 -2.84
CA ARG A 146 20.09 49.62 -1.97
C ARG A 146 20.93 50.82 -1.65
N THR A 147 20.27 51.95 -1.38
CA THR A 147 20.95 53.20 -0.99
C THR A 147 20.68 53.50 0.48
N TYR A 148 21.67 54.10 1.14
CA TYR A 148 21.49 54.75 2.44
C TYR A 148 22.16 56.12 2.40
N THR A 149 21.63 57.05 3.20
CA THR A 149 22.21 58.38 3.34
C THR A 149 22.99 58.42 4.66
N ASP A 150 24.23 58.85 4.60
CA ASP A 150 25.09 59.01 5.78
C ASP A 150 24.76 60.28 6.60
N GLU A 151 25.49 60.50 7.70
CA GLU A 151 25.29 61.66 8.61
C GLU A 151 25.60 62.98 7.93
N ASP A 152 26.44 63.01 6.89
CA ASP A 152 26.84 64.19 6.12
C ASP A 152 25.82 64.48 4.97
N GLY A 153 24.84 63.58 4.72
CA GLY A 153 23.81 63.76 3.71
C GLY A 153 24.19 63.15 2.34
N ASP A 154 25.28 62.40 2.27
CA ASP A 154 25.73 61.75 1.03
C ASP A 154 25.02 60.37 0.85
N GLU A 155 24.59 60.06 -0.39
CA GLU A 155 24.00 58.78 -0.74
C GLU A 155 25.06 57.75 -1.09
N HIS A 156 25.00 56.60 -0.46
CA HIS A 156 25.86 55.44 -0.72
C HIS A 156 25.07 54.24 -1.15
N GLU A 157 25.57 53.50 -2.13
CA GLU A 157 25.00 52.23 -2.56
C GLU A 157 25.67 51.08 -1.82
N TYR A 158 24.86 50.03 -1.51
CA TYR A 158 25.35 48.77 -0.99
C TYR A 158 24.58 47.60 -1.54
N GLU A 159 25.22 46.43 -1.54
CA GLU A 159 24.60 45.17 -1.92
C GLU A 159 23.81 44.59 -0.75
N TYR A 160 22.50 44.37 -0.95
CA TYR A 160 21.63 43.66 -0.03
C TYR A 160 21.38 42.29 -0.58
N ARG A 161 21.89 41.24 0.11
CA ARG A 161 21.88 39.85 -0.37
C ARG A 161 20.76 39.08 0.29
N ILE A 162 19.90 38.45 -0.54
CA ILE A 162 18.78 37.68 -0.09
C ILE A 162 18.96 36.23 -0.54
N LEU A 163 18.80 35.27 0.39
CA LEU A 163 18.75 33.85 0.05
C LEU A 163 17.30 33.37 0.07
N HIS A 164 16.81 32.96 -1.10
CA HIS A 164 15.51 32.32 -1.22
C HIS A 164 15.68 30.82 -1.02
N VAL A 165 14.97 30.27 -0.05
CA VAL A 165 14.93 28.85 0.31
C VAL A 165 13.56 28.32 -0.11
N THR A 166 13.50 27.48 -1.11
CA THR A 166 12.25 26.90 -1.59
C THR A 166 12.30 25.39 -1.49
N LEU A 167 11.35 24.80 -0.75
CA LEU A 167 11.08 23.36 -0.78
C LEU A 167 9.79 23.13 -1.53
N THR A 168 9.85 22.31 -2.57
CA THR A 168 8.67 21.79 -3.26
C THR A 168 8.48 20.33 -2.87
N SER A 169 7.27 19.96 -2.49
CA SER A 169 6.87 18.60 -2.13
C SER A 169 5.72 18.13 -3.02
N ARG A 170 5.80 16.88 -3.49
CA ARG A 170 4.74 16.22 -4.27
C ARG A 170 4.32 14.95 -3.55
N SER A 171 3.02 14.65 -3.51
CA SER A 171 2.55 13.38 -2.93
C SER A 171 3.02 12.19 -3.77
N ILE A 172 3.34 11.08 -3.12
CA ILE A 172 3.74 9.82 -3.79
C ILE A 172 2.65 9.38 -4.78
N ALA A 173 1.38 9.55 -4.43
CA ALA A 173 0.26 9.26 -5.34
C ALA A 173 0.32 10.08 -6.65
N SER A 174 0.74 11.35 -6.58
CA SER A 174 0.88 12.20 -7.77
C SER A 174 2.10 11.83 -8.61
N LEU A 175 3.11 11.24 -8.01
CA LEU A 175 4.33 10.77 -8.65
C LEU A 175 4.18 9.39 -9.30
N ALA A 176 3.28 8.55 -8.79
CA ALA A 176 3.14 7.18 -9.24
C ALA A 176 3.05 7.01 -10.78
N PRO A 177 2.32 7.87 -11.55
CA PRO A 177 2.29 7.77 -13.01
C PRO A 177 3.64 8.05 -13.70
N GLU A 178 4.54 8.79 -13.04
CA GLU A 178 5.88 9.11 -13.55
C GLU A 178 6.92 8.05 -13.17
N LEU A 179 6.70 7.41 -12.01
CA LEU A 179 7.63 6.44 -11.42
C LEU A 179 7.38 5.01 -11.90
N LEU A 180 6.15 4.67 -12.30
CA LEU A 180 5.71 3.29 -12.54
C LEU A 180 5.45 3.01 -14.01
N THR A 181 5.73 1.78 -14.47
CA THR A 181 5.23 1.28 -15.75
C THR A 181 3.72 1.03 -15.70
N PRO A 182 3.02 0.87 -16.84
CA PRO A 182 1.59 0.56 -16.84
C PRO A 182 1.24 -0.69 -16.00
N GLU A 183 2.04 -1.74 -16.08
CA GLU A 183 1.84 -2.99 -15.33
C GLU A 183 2.06 -2.78 -13.82
N GLN A 184 3.09 -2.00 -13.46
CA GLN A 184 3.35 -1.64 -12.06
C GLN A 184 2.25 -0.73 -11.51
N MET A 185 1.68 0.15 -12.34
CA MET A 185 0.57 1.00 -11.96
C MET A 185 -0.70 0.20 -11.60
N GLU A 186 -1.00 -0.88 -12.33
CA GLU A 186 -2.10 -1.77 -11.98
C GLU A 186 -1.90 -2.39 -10.60
N MET A 187 -0.70 -2.89 -10.31
CA MET A 187 -0.36 -3.46 -9.00
C MET A 187 -0.38 -2.42 -7.88
N TYR A 188 0.15 -1.22 -8.13
CA TYR A 188 0.09 -0.09 -7.20
C TYR A 188 -1.37 0.24 -6.81
N GLN A 189 -2.27 0.31 -7.79
CA GLN A 189 -3.69 0.58 -7.53
C GLN A 189 -4.33 -0.49 -6.64
N VAL A 190 -4.00 -1.75 -6.87
CA VAL A 190 -4.47 -2.86 -6.03
C VAL A 190 -3.95 -2.71 -4.61
N TYR A 191 -2.64 -2.51 -4.41
CA TYR A 191 -2.05 -2.35 -3.09
C TYR A 191 -2.58 -1.11 -2.34
N ARG A 192 -2.75 -0.01 -3.05
CA ARG A 192 -3.33 1.22 -2.50
C ARG A 192 -4.76 1.00 -1.99
N GLN A 193 -5.63 0.36 -2.79
CA GLN A 193 -7.03 0.09 -2.42
C GLN A 193 -7.16 -0.87 -1.26
N THR A 194 -6.29 -1.86 -1.16
CA THR A 194 -6.34 -2.90 -0.12
C THR A 194 -5.46 -2.59 1.09
N MET A 195 -4.66 -1.53 1.05
CA MET A 195 -3.56 -1.28 2.00
C MET A 195 -2.67 -2.53 2.17
N GLY A 196 -2.51 -3.29 1.08
CA GLY A 196 -1.78 -4.55 1.07
C GLY A 196 -2.32 -5.58 2.07
N ASN A 197 -3.61 -5.52 2.42
CA ASN A 197 -4.26 -6.32 3.48
C ASN A 197 -3.57 -6.21 4.87
N LYS A 198 -2.83 -5.14 5.11
CA LYS A 198 -2.12 -4.84 6.37
C LYS A 198 -2.41 -3.41 6.86
N PRO A 199 -3.69 -3.02 7.05
CA PRO A 199 -4.06 -1.62 7.32
C PRO A 199 -3.50 -1.05 8.64
N LEU A 200 -3.10 -1.93 9.57
CA LEU A 200 -2.53 -1.53 10.87
C LEU A 200 -1.00 -1.58 10.90
N LEU A 201 -0.33 -1.93 9.80
CA LEU A 201 1.11 -2.16 9.78
C LEU A 201 1.91 -0.92 10.20
N PHE A 202 1.51 0.25 9.74
CA PHE A 202 2.19 1.52 10.02
C PHE A 202 1.51 2.33 11.14
N GLY A 203 0.83 1.66 12.07
CA GLY A 203 0.19 2.34 13.20
C GLY A 203 -1.12 3.04 12.85
N GLY A 204 -1.91 2.44 11.97
CA GLY A 204 -3.12 2.89 11.33
C GLY A 204 -3.95 3.96 12.04
N GLY A 205 -3.74 5.19 11.64
CA GLY A 205 -4.70 6.26 11.72
C GLY A 205 -4.95 6.75 10.31
N SER A 206 -6.03 6.31 9.69
CA SER A 206 -6.53 7.01 8.50
C SER A 206 -6.78 8.47 8.90
N PRO A 207 -6.27 9.49 8.17
CA PRO A 207 -6.42 10.89 8.58
C PRO A 207 -7.88 11.37 8.61
N ASP A 208 -8.84 10.54 8.22
CA ASP A 208 -10.20 10.99 7.93
C ASP A 208 -11.34 10.20 8.61
N THR A 209 -11.05 9.28 9.52
CA THR A 209 -12.07 8.73 10.40
C THR A 209 -11.66 8.98 11.85
N GLY A 210 -12.21 10.03 12.45
CA GLY A 210 -11.97 10.48 13.82
C GLY A 210 -12.40 9.46 14.90
N VAL A 211 -11.94 8.22 14.79
CA VAL A 211 -12.07 7.17 15.78
C VAL A 211 -10.67 6.66 16.13
N SER A 212 -9.97 7.47 16.93
CA SER A 212 -8.86 6.96 17.75
C SER A 212 -9.48 6.13 18.87
N GLU A 213 -9.73 4.86 18.65
CA GLU A 213 -9.99 3.94 19.77
C GLU A 213 -8.65 3.68 20.47
N ASP A 214 -8.43 4.41 21.55
CA ASP A 214 -7.39 4.10 22.53
C ASP A 214 -7.72 2.76 23.19
N LEU A 215 -7.09 1.69 22.69
CA LEU A 215 -7.23 0.33 23.22
C LEU A 215 -6.36 0.07 24.44
N THR A 216 -5.68 1.09 25.01
CA THR A 216 -4.78 0.94 26.17
C THR A 216 -5.51 0.60 27.47
N GLY A 217 -6.84 0.68 27.51
CA GLY A 217 -7.68 0.35 28.68
C GLY A 217 -8.40 -1.00 28.63
N VAL A 218 -8.12 -1.86 27.62
CA VAL A 218 -8.82 -3.15 27.49
C VAL A 218 -8.15 -4.23 28.32
N GLU A 219 -8.74 -4.57 29.47
CA GLU A 219 -8.32 -5.73 30.28
C GLU A 219 -8.78 -7.05 29.67
N PHE A 220 -7.84 -8.00 29.57
CA PHE A 220 -8.13 -9.37 29.14
C PHE A 220 -8.50 -10.22 30.35
N ILE A 221 -9.72 -10.75 30.36
CA ILE A 221 -10.17 -11.73 31.39
C ILE A 221 -10.10 -13.12 30.74
N ASN A 222 -9.30 -14.01 31.32
CA ASN A 222 -9.14 -15.42 30.91
C ASN A 222 -8.75 -15.62 29.44
N GLY A 223 -7.90 -14.74 28.88
CA GLY A 223 -7.41 -14.86 27.51
C GLY A 223 -8.46 -14.53 26.43
N SER A 224 -9.65 -14.09 26.80
CA SER A 224 -10.68 -13.62 25.89
C SER A 224 -10.74 -12.11 25.88
N ARG A 225 -10.58 -11.51 24.73
CA ARG A 225 -10.82 -10.08 24.52
C ARG A 225 -12.32 -9.83 24.69
N PRO A 226 -12.78 -8.91 25.56
CA PRO A 226 -14.15 -8.46 25.49
C PRO A 226 -14.35 -7.82 24.10
N GLY A 227 -15.19 -8.42 23.28
CA GLY A 227 -15.49 -7.90 21.94
C GLY A 227 -16.05 -6.49 22.06
N ASN A 228 -15.62 -5.58 21.20
CA ASN A 228 -16.30 -4.28 21.06
C ASN A 228 -17.80 -4.55 20.77
N PRO A 229 -18.73 -4.09 21.62
CA PRO A 229 -20.16 -4.33 21.42
C PRO A 229 -20.66 -3.90 20.05
N GLN A 230 -20.10 -2.83 19.48
CA GLN A 230 -20.46 -2.31 18.16
C GLN A 230 -19.99 -3.25 17.04
N LEU A 231 -18.80 -3.87 17.17
CA LEU A 231 -18.32 -4.87 16.21
C LEU A 231 -19.13 -6.17 16.29
N VAL A 232 -19.54 -6.57 17.49
CA VAL A 232 -20.43 -7.74 17.69
C VAL A 232 -21.82 -7.49 17.09
N GLU A 233 -22.37 -6.30 17.27
CA GLU A 233 -23.66 -5.88 16.67
C GLU A 233 -23.54 -5.79 15.14
N LEU A 234 -22.46 -5.22 14.61
CA LEU A 234 -22.20 -5.17 13.18
C LEU A 234 -22.04 -6.56 12.57
N ALA A 235 -21.29 -7.45 13.23
CA ALA A 235 -21.14 -8.84 12.78
C ALA A 235 -22.48 -9.60 12.83
N LYS A 236 -23.31 -9.40 13.86
CA LYS A 236 -24.66 -9.98 13.92
C LYS A 236 -25.57 -9.44 12.82
N SER A 237 -25.50 -8.15 12.49
CA SER A 237 -26.28 -7.58 11.40
C SER A 237 -25.89 -8.14 10.03
N GLN A 238 -24.60 -8.43 9.81
CA GLN A 238 -24.08 -9.03 8.58
C GLN A 238 -24.48 -10.51 8.45
N VAL A 239 -24.47 -11.27 9.54
CA VAL A 239 -24.91 -12.67 9.58
C VAL A 239 -26.42 -12.78 9.24
N GLY A 240 -27.25 -11.82 9.70
CA GLY A 240 -28.66 -11.75 9.35
C GLY A 240 -28.93 -11.51 7.86
N LEU A 241 -28.07 -10.75 7.18
CA LEU A 241 -28.18 -10.48 5.74
C LEU A 241 -27.78 -11.68 4.87
N SER A 242 -26.83 -12.51 5.34
CA SER A 242 -26.39 -13.71 4.61
C SER A 242 -27.44 -14.83 4.56
N LEU A 243 -28.37 -14.85 5.51
CA LEU A 243 -29.45 -15.87 5.56
C LEU A 243 -30.70 -15.50 4.72
N ILE A 244 -30.77 -14.28 4.22
CA ILE A 244 -31.93 -13.81 3.41
C ILE A 244 -31.68 -14.00 1.90
N HIS A 245 -30.47 -14.34 1.49
CA HIS A 245 -30.09 -14.53 0.09
C HIS A 245 -29.72 -15.96 -0.32
N ILE A 246 -30.20 -16.97 0.43
CA ILE A 246 -30.14 -18.38 0.02
C ILE A 246 -31.54 -18.88 -0.33
#